data_e457296ea3e07d45bbb536768c15e26a
#
_entry.id   e457296ea3e07d45bbb536768c15e26a
#
_cell.length_a   1.000
_cell.length_b   1.000
_cell.length_c   1.000
_cell.angle_alpha   90.00
_cell.angle_beta   90.00
_cell.angle_gamma   90.00
#
_symmetry.space_group_name_H-M   'P 1'
#
loop_
_entity.id
_entity.type
_entity.pdbx_description
1 polymer ?
#
loop_
_entity_poly.entity_id
_entity_poly.type
_entity_poly.pdbx_seq_one_letter_code
_entity_poly.pdbx_strand_id
1 'polypeptide(L)'
;ELAAKMRAIANHGMVVRYYHDTVGVNSRLDSIQAAILDAKLPHLNEYITARQAAAAYYDKAFANHPHILPPVRSERSTHVFHQYTLRLIDVDRDALRNALAEAGIPAMIYYPVPLHMQKAYQDPRYKVGDFPVAERLAACVLSLPMHTELDEEQLAYITEHVLKSLNAQH
;
A
#
# COMPACT_ATOMS: atom_id res chain seq x y z
N GLU A 1 -29.01 10.13 -5.88
CA GLU A 1 -29.43 8.97 -6.69
C GLU A 1 -28.48 7.77 -6.45
N LEU A 2 -27.17 7.87 -6.70
CA LEU A 2 -26.19 6.78 -6.56
C LEU A 2 -26.17 6.19 -5.14
N ALA A 3 -26.12 7.02 -4.11
CA ALA A 3 -26.13 6.56 -2.71
C ALA A 3 -27.38 5.74 -2.35
N ALA A 4 -28.55 6.07 -2.91
CA ALA A 4 -29.77 5.29 -2.70
C ALA A 4 -29.67 3.91 -3.36
N LYS A 5 -29.17 3.82 -4.58
CA LYS A 5 -28.91 2.54 -5.26
C LYS A 5 -27.91 1.67 -4.50
N MET A 6 -26.82 2.25 -4.02
CA MET A 6 -25.81 1.53 -3.22
C MET A 6 -26.43 0.96 -1.91
N ARG A 7 -27.26 1.76 -1.20
CA ARG A 7 -27.95 1.27 0.00
C ARG A 7 -28.93 0.14 -0.30
N ALA A 8 -29.68 0.24 -1.40
CA ALA A 8 -30.60 -0.82 -1.82
C ALA A 8 -29.84 -2.11 -2.13
N ILE A 9 -28.77 -2.06 -2.93
CA ILE A 9 -27.94 -3.22 -3.26
C ILE A 9 -27.33 -3.85 -2.01
N ALA A 10 -26.76 -3.04 -1.10
CA ALA A 10 -26.17 -3.52 0.16
C ALA A 10 -27.19 -4.13 1.13
N ASN A 11 -28.48 -3.88 0.90
CA ASN A 11 -29.61 -4.38 1.70
C ASN A 11 -30.51 -5.30 0.88
N HIS A 12 -29.94 -6.31 0.22
CA HIS A 12 -30.66 -7.32 -0.57
C HIS A 12 -31.51 -6.75 -1.74
N GLY A 13 -31.19 -5.57 -2.24
CA GLY A 13 -31.97 -4.91 -3.30
C GLY A 13 -33.27 -4.25 -2.83
N MET A 14 -33.45 -4.07 -1.51
CA MET A 14 -34.67 -3.51 -0.93
C MET A 14 -34.55 -1.99 -0.71
N VAL A 15 -35.56 -1.26 -1.14
CA VAL A 15 -35.85 0.11 -0.70
C VAL A 15 -36.95 0.08 0.37
N VAL A 16 -37.99 -0.72 0.14
CA VAL A 16 -39.04 -1.01 1.10
C VAL A 16 -38.87 -2.42 1.66
N ARG A 17 -39.07 -2.61 2.96
CA ARG A 17 -38.87 -3.89 3.64
C ARG A 17 -39.70 -5.01 2.97
N TYR A 18 -39.02 -6.12 2.62
CA TYR A 18 -39.53 -7.30 1.93
C TYR A 18 -39.85 -7.11 0.43
N TYR A 19 -39.65 -5.92 -0.14
CA TYR A 19 -39.79 -5.69 -1.57
C TYR A 19 -38.42 -5.52 -2.21
N HIS A 20 -38.07 -6.44 -3.11
CA HIS A 20 -36.73 -6.52 -3.76
C HIS A 20 -36.86 -6.01 -5.20
N ASP A 21 -36.48 -4.76 -5.43
CA ASP A 21 -36.58 -4.14 -6.76
C ASP A 21 -35.39 -4.50 -7.65
N THR A 22 -34.26 -4.91 -7.06
CA THR A 22 -33.05 -5.33 -7.76
C THR A 22 -32.37 -6.50 -7.04
N VAL A 23 -31.48 -7.21 -7.72
CA VAL A 23 -30.62 -8.20 -7.08
C VAL A 23 -29.60 -7.46 -6.20
N GLY A 24 -29.52 -7.83 -4.94
CA GLY A 24 -28.60 -7.23 -3.97
C GLY A 24 -27.96 -8.28 -3.05
N VAL A 25 -27.12 -7.80 -2.15
CA VAL A 25 -26.35 -8.60 -1.20
C VAL A 25 -26.57 -8.11 0.23
N ASN A 26 -26.23 -8.91 1.22
CA ASN A 26 -26.08 -8.43 2.58
C ASN A 26 -24.66 -7.84 2.74
N SER A 27 -24.56 -6.52 2.68
CA SER A 27 -23.27 -5.82 2.85
C SER A 27 -23.44 -4.68 3.85
N ARG A 28 -23.41 -5.03 5.13
CA ARG A 28 -23.57 -4.11 6.26
C ARG A 28 -22.41 -4.29 7.23
N LEU A 29 -22.15 -3.25 8.02
CA LEU A 29 -21.24 -3.36 9.16
C LEU A 29 -21.90 -4.27 10.21
N ASP A 30 -21.33 -5.44 10.46
CA ASP A 30 -21.83 -6.33 11.49
C ASP A 30 -21.38 -5.89 12.90
N SER A 31 -22.03 -6.43 13.94
CA SER A 31 -21.79 -6.01 15.32
C SER A 31 -20.39 -6.35 15.81
N ILE A 32 -19.80 -7.43 15.33
CA ILE A 32 -18.42 -7.83 15.70
C ILE A 32 -17.42 -6.86 15.07
N GLN A 33 -17.58 -6.54 13.79
CA GLN A 33 -16.75 -5.54 13.10
C GLN A 33 -16.89 -4.15 13.76
N ALA A 34 -18.12 -3.75 14.10
CA ALA A 34 -18.36 -2.48 14.78
C ALA A 34 -17.67 -2.42 16.14
N ALA A 35 -17.74 -3.48 16.96
CA ALA A 35 -17.08 -3.55 18.25
C ALA A 35 -15.55 -3.48 18.14
N ILE A 36 -14.96 -4.15 17.15
CA ILE A 36 -13.51 -4.08 16.88
C ILE A 36 -13.11 -2.65 16.47
N LEU A 37 -13.88 -2.01 15.59
CA LEU A 37 -13.60 -0.64 15.16
C LEU A 37 -13.74 0.36 16.31
N ASP A 38 -14.75 0.21 17.14
CA ASP A 38 -14.98 1.06 18.31
C ASP A 38 -13.81 0.96 19.30
N ALA A 39 -13.30 -0.25 19.56
CA ALA A 39 -12.13 -0.47 20.40
C ALA A 39 -10.83 0.13 19.82
N LYS A 40 -10.69 0.20 18.49
CA LYS A 40 -9.48 0.70 17.82
C LYS A 40 -9.53 2.21 17.55
N LEU A 41 -10.71 2.79 17.39
CA LEU A 41 -10.87 4.19 17.00
C LEU A 41 -10.22 5.19 17.96
N PRO A 42 -10.27 5.02 19.30
CA PRO A 42 -9.58 5.91 20.23
C PRO A 42 -8.05 5.99 20.02
N HIS A 43 -7.43 4.92 19.51
CA HIS A 43 -6.00 4.80 19.28
C HIS A 43 -5.55 5.21 17.87
N LEU A 44 -6.47 5.60 16.99
CA LEU A 44 -6.15 5.86 15.58
C LEU A 44 -5.07 6.95 15.40
N ASN A 45 -5.14 8.03 16.18
CA ASN A 45 -4.17 9.12 16.09
C ASN A 45 -2.77 8.70 16.58
N GLU A 46 -2.68 7.84 17.59
CA GLU A 46 -1.43 7.27 18.08
C GLU A 46 -0.78 6.41 16.97
N TYR A 47 -1.58 5.56 16.32
CA TYR A 47 -1.13 4.74 15.19
C TYR A 47 -0.63 5.57 14.01
N ILE A 48 -1.31 6.67 13.68
CA ILE A 48 -0.90 7.59 12.63
C ILE A 48 0.45 8.24 12.98
N THR A 49 0.61 8.72 14.20
CA THR A 49 1.83 9.35 14.68
C THR A 49 3.02 8.38 14.63
N ALA A 50 2.84 7.14 15.09
CA ALA A 50 3.88 6.12 15.04
C ALA A 50 4.33 5.82 13.60
N ARG A 51 3.40 5.66 12.67
CA ARG A 51 3.71 5.46 11.23
C ARG A 51 4.41 6.67 10.60
N GLN A 52 4.02 7.87 10.98
CA GLN A 52 4.67 9.10 10.51
C GLN A 52 6.11 9.21 11.04
N ALA A 53 6.37 8.80 12.27
CA ALA A 53 7.70 8.75 12.84
C ALA A 53 8.60 7.75 12.11
N ALA A 54 8.10 6.53 11.88
CA ALA A 54 8.81 5.52 11.08
C ALA A 54 9.10 6.00 9.66
N ALA A 55 8.13 6.65 9.01
CA ALA A 55 8.33 7.22 7.68
C ALA A 55 9.38 8.34 7.67
N ALA A 56 9.41 9.19 8.69
CA ALA A 56 10.43 10.23 8.82
C ALA A 56 11.84 9.65 9.03
N TYR A 57 11.95 8.52 9.74
CA TYR A 57 13.21 7.79 9.87
C TYR A 57 13.70 7.29 8.51
N TYR A 58 12.84 6.63 7.75
CA TYR A 58 13.15 6.17 6.39
C TYR A 58 13.53 7.33 5.45
N ASP A 59 12.78 8.44 5.47
CA ASP A 59 13.11 9.63 4.68
C ASP A 59 14.53 10.12 4.96
N LYS A 60 14.92 10.18 6.25
CA LYS A 60 16.26 10.59 6.67
C LYS A 60 17.34 9.60 6.23
N ALA A 61 17.08 8.29 6.39
CA ALA A 61 18.04 7.25 6.04
C ALA A 61 18.32 7.19 4.54
N PHE A 62 17.31 7.47 3.70
CA PHE A 62 17.42 7.40 2.25
C PHE A 62 17.56 8.77 1.57
N ALA A 63 17.74 9.85 2.36
CA ALA A 63 17.90 11.20 1.83
C ALA A 63 19.07 11.28 0.84
N ASN A 64 18.80 11.83 -0.36
CA ASN A 64 19.81 12.03 -1.41
C ASN A 64 20.52 10.77 -1.91
N HIS A 65 19.99 9.58 -1.67
CA HIS A 65 20.56 8.34 -2.19
C HIS A 65 20.33 8.27 -3.71
N PRO A 66 21.37 8.01 -4.55
CA PRO A 66 21.24 8.09 -6.00
C PRO A 66 20.27 7.07 -6.60
N HIS A 67 20.09 5.94 -5.94
CA HIS A 67 19.28 4.82 -6.43
C HIS A 67 17.92 4.69 -5.72
N ILE A 68 17.60 5.56 -4.76
CA ILE A 68 16.34 5.50 -4.00
C ILE A 68 15.60 6.84 -4.10
N LEU A 69 14.34 6.78 -4.49
CA LEU A 69 13.42 7.92 -4.38
C LEU A 69 12.34 7.59 -3.33
N PRO A 70 12.38 8.21 -2.16
CA PRO A 70 11.31 8.12 -1.16
C PRO A 70 9.98 8.67 -1.69
N PRO A 71 8.84 8.32 -1.06
CA PRO A 71 7.54 8.86 -1.45
C PRO A 71 7.48 10.38 -1.24
N VAL A 72 7.02 11.08 -2.27
CA VAL A 72 6.82 12.54 -2.21
C VAL A 72 5.64 12.87 -1.30
N ARG A 73 5.81 13.83 -0.42
CA ARG A 73 4.76 14.34 0.47
C ARG A 73 3.98 15.45 -0.21
N SER A 74 2.64 15.37 -0.14
CA SER A 74 1.77 16.44 -0.61
C SER A 74 1.71 17.56 0.45
N GLU A 75 1.84 18.79 0.03
CA GLU A 75 1.64 19.97 0.89
C GLU A 75 0.16 20.21 1.24
N ARG A 76 -0.76 19.55 0.51
CA ARG A 76 -2.21 19.75 0.65
C ARG A 76 -2.87 18.75 1.59
N SER A 77 -2.13 17.78 2.12
CA SER A 77 -2.70 16.75 3.00
C SER A 77 -1.63 16.13 3.89
N THR A 78 -2.06 15.60 5.05
CA THR A 78 -1.24 14.74 5.89
C THR A 78 -1.29 13.31 5.38
N HIS A 79 -0.16 12.63 5.35
CA HIS A 79 -0.05 11.22 4.96
C HIS A 79 -0.01 10.33 6.20
N VAL A 80 -0.74 9.23 6.18
CA VAL A 80 -0.83 8.28 7.31
C VAL A 80 0.04 7.03 7.13
N PHE A 81 0.71 6.90 5.99
CA PHE A 81 1.64 5.82 5.67
C PHE A 81 1.08 4.41 5.93
N HIS A 82 0.01 4.07 5.23
CA HIS A 82 -0.43 2.67 5.16
C HIS A 82 0.70 1.78 4.62
N GLN A 83 1.43 2.29 3.65
CA GLN A 83 2.63 1.69 3.06
C GLN A 83 3.73 2.76 2.93
N TYR A 84 4.98 2.34 2.94
CA TYR A 84 6.13 3.18 2.60
C TYR A 84 6.82 2.60 1.38
N THR A 85 6.53 3.17 0.20
CA THR A 85 6.94 2.62 -1.10
C THR A 85 8.06 3.44 -1.70
N LEU A 86 9.21 2.83 -1.86
CA LEU A 86 10.37 3.37 -2.58
C LEU A 86 10.20 3.20 -4.09
N ARG A 87 10.73 4.13 -4.86
CA ARG A 87 11.05 3.92 -6.28
C ARG A 87 12.55 3.73 -6.42
N LEU A 88 12.94 2.64 -7.07
CA LEU A 88 14.33 2.28 -7.28
C LEU A 88 14.79 2.72 -8.68
N ILE A 89 16.04 3.20 -8.78
CA ILE A 89 16.65 3.68 -10.02
C ILE A 89 17.89 2.84 -10.29
N ASP A 90 17.93 2.20 -11.44
CA ASP A 90 19.08 1.36 -11.88
C ASP A 90 19.45 0.28 -10.86
N VAL A 91 18.43 -0.35 -10.25
CA VAL A 91 18.56 -1.40 -9.24
C VAL A 91 17.81 -2.65 -9.70
N ASP A 92 18.40 -3.81 -9.52
CA ASP A 92 17.65 -5.07 -9.56
C ASP A 92 16.78 -5.19 -8.30
N ARG A 93 15.51 -4.74 -8.45
CA ARG A 93 14.54 -4.74 -7.38
C ARG A 93 14.27 -6.13 -6.81
N ASP A 94 14.25 -7.16 -7.66
CA ASP A 94 13.93 -8.52 -7.22
C ASP A 94 15.10 -9.14 -6.46
N ALA A 95 16.34 -8.86 -6.87
CA ALA A 95 17.54 -9.21 -6.10
C ALA A 95 17.55 -8.50 -4.74
N LEU A 96 17.24 -7.20 -4.68
CA LEU A 96 17.12 -6.46 -3.42
C LEU A 96 16.05 -7.07 -2.51
N ARG A 97 14.85 -7.33 -3.05
CA ARG A 97 13.77 -7.96 -2.27
C ARG A 97 14.18 -9.32 -1.71
N ASN A 98 14.87 -10.14 -2.50
CA ASN A 98 15.31 -11.46 -2.07
C ASN A 98 16.37 -11.36 -0.96
N ALA A 99 17.35 -10.46 -1.09
CA ALA A 99 18.34 -10.21 -0.04
C ALA A 99 17.71 -9.72 1.28
N LEU A 100 16.69 -8.87 1.20
CA LEU A 100 15.92 -8.45 2.37
C LEU A 100 15.14 -9.61 2.99
N ALA A 101 14.54 -10.48 2.17
CA ALA A 101 13.85 -11.67 2.66
C ALA A 101 14.78 -12.66 3.38
N GLU A 102 16.00 -12.86 2.86
CA GLU A 102 17.05 -13.66 3.52
C GLU A 102 17.47 -13.09 4.87
N ALA A 103 17.42 -11.75 5.01
CA ALA A 103 17.64 -11.05 6.29
C ALA A 103 16.39 -11.02 7.19
N GLY A 104 15.29 -11.68 6.83
CA GLY A 104 14.04 -11.69 7.60
C GLY A 104 13.22 -10.40 7.47
N ILE A 105 13.52 -9.53 6.50
CA ILE A 105 12.81 -8.26 6.28
C ILE A 105 11.72 -8.46 5.21
N PRO A 106 10.42 -8.38 5.56
CA PRO A 106 9.31 -8.62 4.62
C PRO A 106 9.05 -7.39 3.73
N ALA A 107 9.87 -7.21 2.70
CA ALA A 107 9.63 -6.17 1.69
C ALA A 107 8.70 -6.68 0.59
N MET A 108 7.73 -5.84 0.18
CA MET A 108 6.64 -6.22 -0.71
C MET A 108 6.56 -5.34 -1.96
N ILE A 109 6.01 -5.89 -3.05
CA ILE A 109 5.79 -5.16 -4.30
C ILE A 109 4.30 -4.91 -4.47
N TYR A 110 3.89 -3.65 -4.42
CA TYR A 110 2.50 -3.23 -4.60
C TYR A 110 2.35 -2.30 -5.79
N TYR A 111 2.10 -2.82 -7.03
CA TYR A 111 1.84 -4.21 -7.40
C TYR A 111 2.75 -4.62 -8.56
N PRO A 112 3.13 -5.91 -8.71
CA PRO A 112 4.11 -6.33 -9.71
C PRO A 112 3.56 -6.35 -11.14
N VAL A 113 2.24 -6.38 -11.30
CA VAL A 113 1.57 -6.43 -12.61
C VAL A 113 0.48 -5.37 -12.68
N PRO A 114 0.54 -4.42 -13.62
CA PRO A 114 -0.52 -3.45 -13.86
C PRO A 114 -1.85 -4.11 -14.23
N LEU A 115 -2.99 -3.50 -13.89
CA LEU A 115 -4.32 -4.11 -14.08
C LEU A 115 -4.60 -4.52 -15.52
N HIS A 116 -4.26 -3.67 -16.51
CA HIS A 116 -4.48 -3.97 -17.92
C HIS A 116 -3.66 -5.15 -18.45
N MET A 117 -2.62 -5.57 -17.72
CA MET A 117 -1.79 -6.73 -18.04
C MET A 117 -2.21 -7.99 -17.26
N GLN A 118 -3.12 -7.89 -16.32
CA GLN A 118 -3.65 -9.02 -15.57
C GLN A 118 -4.56 -9.88 -16.45
N LYS A 119 -4.39 -11.21 -16.44
CA LYS A 119 -5.20 -12.15 -17.25
C LYS A 119 -6.71 -11.96 -17.05
N ALA A 120 -7.14 -11.68 -15.82
CA ALA A 120 -8.55 -11.49 -15.47
C ALA A 120 -9.16 -10.19 -16.03
N TYR A 121 -8.33 -9.21 -16.40
CA TYR A 121 -8.75 -7.89 -16.86
C TYR A 121 -8.26 -7.59 -18.28
N GLN A 122 -7.89 -8.62 -19.05
CA GLN A 122 -7.51 -8.45 -20.44
C GLN A 122 -8.70 -7.91 -21.25
N ASP A 123 -8.45 -6.81 -21.96
CA ASP A 123 -9.43 -6.14 -22.82
C ASP A 123 -8.73 -5.78 -24.14
N PRO A 124 -9.34 -6.11 -25.32
CA PRO A 124 -8.74 -5.80 -26.63
C PRO A 124 -8.45 -4.32 -26.87
N ARG A 125 -9.05 -3.43 -26.06
CA ARG A 125 -8.82 -1.98 -26.13
C ARG A 125 -7.47 -1.55 -25.57
N TYR A 126 -6.80 -2.41 -24.76
CA TYR A 126 -5.58 -2.08 -24.06
C TYR A 126 -4.47 -3.09 -24.35
N LYS A 127 -3.25 -2.60 -24.50
CA LYS A 127 -2.05 -3.41 -24.71
C LYS A 127 -0.89 -2.89 -23.89
N VAL A 128 0.19 -3.64 -23.84
CA VAL A 128 1.47 -3.21 -23.25
C VAL A 128 1.93 -1.91 -23.92
N GLY A 129 2.33 -0.94 -23.12
CA GLY A 129 2.76 0.40 -23.53
C GLY A 129 1.66 1.47 -23.45
N ASP A 130 0.39 1.10 -23.29
CA ASP A 130 -0.71 2.08 -23.21
C ASP A 130 -0.73 2.84 -21.87
N PHE A 131 -0.14 2.26 -20.82
CA PHE A 131 -0.02 2.87 -19.50
C PHE A 131 1.43 2.91 -18.99
N PRO A 132 2.32 3.68 -19.67
CA PRO A 132 3.77 3.60 -19.45
C PRO A 132 4.19 3.99 -18.03
N VAL A 133 3.44 4.84 -17.33
CA VAL A 133 3.73 5.20 -15.93
C VAL A 133 3.44 4.03 -15.01
N ALA A 134 2.30 3.36 -15.15
CA ALA A 134 1.93 2.21 -14.34
C ALA A 134 2.87 1.03 -14.57
N GLU A 135 3.23 0.77 -15.82
CA GLU A 135 4.16 -0.29 -16.23
C GLU A 135 5.57 -0.06 -15.64
N ARG A 136 6.09 1.17 -15.76
CA ARG A 136 7.37 1.55 -15.17
C ARG A 136 7.37 1.44 -13.65
N LEU A 137 6.32 1.92 -12.99
CA LEU A 137 6.22 1.84 -11.52
C LEU A 137 6.14 0.39 -11.04
N ALA A 138 5.36 -0.46 -11.69
CA ALA A 138 5.30 -1.88 -11.38
C ALA A 138 6.67 -2.58 -11.44
N ALA A 139 7.57 -2.10 -12.31
CA ALA A 139 8.91 -2.64 -12.45
C ALA A 139 9.91 -2.15 -11.38
N CYS A 140 9.69 -0.96 -10.77
CA CYS A 140 10.72 -0.31 -9.95
C CYS A 140 10.30 -0.01 -8.50
N VAL A 141 9.05 -0.33 -8.09
CA VAL A 141 8.63 -0.04 -6.71
C VAL A 141 8.91 -1.19 -5.75
N LEU A 142 9.26 -0.84 -4.51
CA LEU A 142 9.42 -1.76 -3.40
C LEU A 142 8.90 -1.10 -2.11
N SER A 143 8.02 -1.77 -1.38
CA SER A 143 7.47 -1.26 -0.11
C SER A 143 8.19 -1.91 1.06
N LEU A 144 8.69 -1.09 1.97
CA LEU A 144 9.33 -1.51 3.21
C LEU A 144 8.28 -1.79 4.30
N PRO A 145 8.64 -2.56 5.35
CA PRO A 145 7.78 -2.76 6.50
C PRO A 145 7.27 -1.45 7.08
N MET A 146 5.96 -1.38 7.36
CA MET A 146 5.32 -0.18 7.90
C MET A 146 4.18 -0.58 8.84
N HIS A 147 4.41 -0.47 10.14
CA HIS A 147 3.42 -0.71 11.20
C HIS A 147 3.65 0.22 12.39
N THR A 148 2.81 0.13 13.39
CA THR A 148 2.77 1.05 14.54
C THR A 148 3.79 0.70 15.63
N GLU A 149 4.33 -0.51 15.59
CA GLU A 149 5.26 -1.07 16.59
C GLU A 149 6.71 -1.13 16.09
N LEU A 150 7.05 -0.42 14.99
CA LEU A 150 8.45 -0.30 14.55
C LEU A 150 9.24 0.54 15.53
N ASP A 151 10.21 -0.07 16.18
CA ASP A 151 11.18 0.60 17.04
C ASP A 151 12.41 1.08 16.25
N GLU A 152 13.29 1.81 16.93
CA GLU A 152 14.48 2.40 16.31
C GLU A 152 15.50 1.32 15.89
N GLU A 153 15.61 0.21 16.61
CA GLU A 153 16.50 -0.90 16.29
C GLU A 153 16.04 -1.61 15.00
N GLN A 154 14.76 -1.87 14.90
CA GLN A 154 14.14 -2.45 13.69
C GLN A 154 14.28 -1.53 12.47
N LEU A 155 14.05 -0.23 12.64
CA LEU A 155 14.20 0.76 11.58
C LEU A 155 15.66 0.86 11.11
N ALA A 156 16.62 0.87 12.04
CA ALA A 156 18.04 0.83 11.72
C ALA A 156 18.40 -0.44 10.96
N TYR A 157 17.98 -1.60 11.46
CA TYR A 157 18.22 -2.89 10.82
C TYR A 157 17.71 -2.93 9.38
N ILE A 158 16.47 -2.48 9.14
CA ILE A 158 15.86 -2.44 7.81
C ILE A 158 16.67 -1.52 6.87
N THR A 159 16.98 -0.30 7.32
CA THR A 159 17.66 0.69 6.47
C THR A 159 19.10 0.30 6.16
N GLU A 160 19.82 -0.27 7.11
CA GLU A 160 21.19 -0.78 6.91
C GLU A 160 21.21 -1.91 5.88
N HIS A 161 20.26 -2.86 5.94
CA HIS A 161 20.20 -3.97 4.98
C HIS A 161 19.81 -3.49 3.59
N VAL A 162 18.91 -2.51 3.46
CA VAL A 162 18.60 -1.89 2.17
C VAL A 162 19.87 -1.26 1.57
N LEU A 163 20.55 -0.40 2.32
CA LEU A 163 21.74 0.30 1.84
C LEU A 163 22.90 -0.67 1.52
N LYS A 164 23.14 -1.67 2.36
CA LYS A 164 24.15 -2.71 2.15
C LYS A 164 23.88 -3.50 0.86
N SER A 165 22.63 -3.90 0.64
CA SER A 165 22.26 -4.67 -0.55
C SER A 165 22.38 -3.85 -1.84
N LEU A 166 22.10 -2.55 -1.78
CA LEU A 166 22.30 -1.65 -2.92
C LEU A 166 23.78 -1.45 -3.25
N ASN A 167 24.62 -1.25 -2.23
CA ASN A 167 26.07 -1.13 -2.41
C ASN A 167 26.71 -2.41 -3.00
N ALA A 168 26.10 -3.56 -2.82
CA ALA A 168 26.56 -4.82 -3.41
C ALA A 168 26.14 -4.99 -4.89
N GLN A 169 25.25 -4.17 -5.41
CA GLN A 169 24.80 -4.17 -6.80
C GLN A 169 25.58 -3.17 -7.67
N HIS A 170 26.33 -2.28 -7.05
CA HIS A 170 27.14 -1.23 -7.69
C HIS A 170 28.60 -1.27 -7.22
#